data_20c73917c1a02fd1e9759d0b957fdd16
#
_entry.id   20c73917c1a02fd1e9759d0b957fdd16
#
_cell.length_a   1.000
_cell.length_b   1.000
_cell.length_c   1.000
_cell.angle_alpha   90.00
_cell.angle_beta   90.00
_cell.angle_gamma   90.00
#
_symmetry.space_group_name_H-M   'P 1'
#
loop_
_entity.id
_entity.type
_entity.pdbx_description
1 polymer ?
#
loop_
_entity_poly.entity_id
_entity_poly.type
_entity_poly.pdbx_seq_one_letter_code
_entity_poly.pdbx_strand_id
1 'polypeptide(L)'
;FLIGEYENELGESRYLVVIPCVDQDQLGELVVEVNHLVIRSVLPSTNDEAIIGVAISDCLEIEDGIREAVTILASEIEGFNLRETKSVPTYYDYLGWCTWDVFYREVSEAGVMEALDVFKERGVKPYYMILDDGWQDVKDELYLNDIYENEKFPSGLKTLVQKAKEEYG
;
A
#
# COMPACT_ATOMS: atom_id res chain seq x y z
N PHE A 1 9.26 -7.60 7.26
CA PHE A 1 10.38 -8.51 6.96
C PHE A 1 11.55 -8.22 7.89
N LEU A 2 12.49 -9.17 8.01
CA LEU A 2 13.70 -9.03 8.79
C LEU A 2 14.91 -9.35 7.90
N ILE A 3 16.00 -8.58 8.07
CA ILE A 3 17.31 -8.88 7.51
C ILE A 3 18.26 -9.00 8.70
N GLY A 4 18.92 -10.13 8.81
CA GLY A 4 19.96 -10.40 9.80
C GLY A 4 21.29 -10.66 9.14
N GLU A 5 22.38 -10.04 9.62
CA GLU A 5 23.75 -10.36 9.23
C GLU A 5 24.35 -11.37 10.22
N TYR A 6 25.07 -12.34 9.71
CA TYR A 6 25.80 -13.31 10.52
C TYR A 6 27.09 -13.77 9.82
N GLU A 7 28.01 -14.34 10.58
CA GLU A 7 29.22 -14.97 10.06
C GLU A 7 29.02 -16.48 10.03
N ASN A 8 29.23 -17.11 8.89
CA ASN A 8 29.16 -18.56 8.78
C ASN A 8 30.41 -19.28 9.36
N GLU A 9 30.40 -20.60 9.37
CA GLU A 9 31.52 -21.41 9.90
C GLU A 9 32.85 -21.20 9.15
N LEU A 10 32.83 -20.62 7.97
CA LEU A 10 34.00 -20.30 7.16
C LEU A 10 34.51 -18.87 7.37
N GLY A 11 33.87 -18.08 8.26
CA GLY A 11 34.22 -16.69 8.51
C GLY A 11 33.72 -15.73 7.43
N GLU A 12 32.70 -16.12 6.62
CA GLU A 12 32.11 -15.27 5.60
C GLU A 12 30.89 -14.55 6.16
N SER A 13 30.80 -13.23 5.94
CA SER A 13 29.57 -12.49 6.24
C SER A 13 28.46 -12.89 5.28
N ARG A 14 27.31 -13.19 5.85
CA ARG A 14 26.10 -13.60 5.10
C ARG A 14 24.87 -12.89 5.65
N TYR A 15 23.84 -12.85 4.84
CA TYR A 15 22.56 -12.24 5.20
C TYR A 15 21.44 -13.28 5.17
N LEU A 16 20.63 -13.26 6.23
CA LEU A 16 19.39 -14.00 6.31
C LEU A 16 18.22 -13.04 6.06
N VAL A 17 17.47 -13.27 4.99
CA VAL A 17 16.26 -12.50 4.66
C VAL A 17 15.03 -13.34 5.01
N VAL A 18 14.14 -12.80 5.84
CA VAL A 18 12.94 -13.46 6.32
C VAL A 18 11.73 -12.58 6.02
N ILE A 19 10.83 -13.08 5.17
CA ILE A 19 9.61 -12.36 4.76
C ILE A 19 8.38 -13.13 5.22
N PRO A 20 7.59 -12.61 6.18
CA PRO A 20 6.34 -13.24 6.57
C PRO A 20 5.32 -13.13 5.43
N CYS A 21 4.52 -14.17 5.27
CA CYS A 21 3.54 -14.27 4.20
C CYS A 21 2.13 -14.01 4.70
N VAL A 22 1.31 -13.49 3.81
CA VAL A 22 -0.14 -13.44 3.94
C VAL A 22 -0.71 -14.22 2.77
N ASP A 23 -1.49 -15.25 3.05
CA ASP A 23 -2.21 -16.02 2.04
C ASP A 23 -3.68 -16.14 2.42
N GLN A 24 -4.56 -15.76 1.51
CA GLN A 24 -6.01 -15.78 1.67
C GLN A 24 -6.47 -15.28 3.06
N ASP A 25 -6.76 -16.21 3.96
CA ASP A 25 -7.28 -15.93 5.30
C ASP A 25 -6.22 -15.98 6.41
N GLN A 26 -4.92 -15.94 6.05
CA GLN A 26 -3.84 -16.16 6.99
C GLN A 26 -2.83 -15.02 6.98
N LEU A 27 -2.46 -14.60 8.18
CA LEU A 27 -1.45 -13.58 8.41
C LEU A 27 -0.22 -14.22 9.05
N GLY A 28 0.92 -14.15 8.35
CA GLY A 28 2.23 -14.47 8.91
C GLY A 28 2.81 -13.28 9.65
N GLU A 29 3.20 -13.47 10.90
CA GLU A 29 3.75 -12.44 11.77
C GLU A 29 5.14 -12.84 12.28
N LEU A 30 6.10 -11.91 12.23
CA LEU A 30 7.41 -12.08 12.87
C LEU A 30 7.40 -11.36 14.21
N VAL A 31 7.65 -12.10 15.29
CA VAL A 31 7.69 -11.56 16.66
C VAL A 31 9.02 -11.92 17.30
N VAL A 32 9.63 -10.96 17.95
CA VAL A 32 10.84 -11.21 18.77
C VAL A 32 10.40 -11.45 20.22
N GLU A 33 10.62 -12.65 20.70
CA GLU A 33 10.37 -13.03 22.09
C GLU A 33 11.69 -13.47 22.74
N VAL A 34 12.12 -12.79 23.78
CA VAL A 34 13.30 -13.08 24.63
C VAL A 34 14.37 -13.97 23.94
N ASN A 35 15.17 -13.40 23.05
CA ASN A 35 16.24 -14.06 22.28
C ASN A 35 15.78 -15.09 21.23
N HIS A 36 14.52 -15.11 20.86
CA HIS A 36 14.00 -15.97 19.81
C HIS A 36 13.25 -15.15 18.78
N LEU A 37 13.45 -15.48 17.51
CA LEU A 37 12.57 -15.04 16.43
C LEU A 37 11.44 -16.07 16.32
N VAL A 38 10.22 -15.64 16.57
CA VAL A 38 9.02 -16.47 16.51
C VAL A 38 8.25 -16.13 15.25
N ILE A 39 7.93 -17.13 14.47
CA ILE A 39 6.99 -17.02 13.35
C ILE A 39 5.64 -17.44 13.90
N ARG A 40 4.69 -16.51 13.88
CA ARG A 40 3.33 -16.75 14.33
C ARG A 40 2.40 -16.67 13.14
N SER A 41 1.56 -17.68 12.97
CA SER A 41 0.46 -17.64 12.02
C SER A 41 -0.83 -17.36 12.77
N VAL A 42 -1.55 -16.33 12.36
CA VAL A 42 -2.89 -16.03 12.87
C VAL A 42 -3.90 -16.62 11.89
N LEU A 43 -4.57 -17.66 12.32
CA LEU A 43 -5.58 -18.38 11.54
C LEU A 43 -6.97 -17.97 11.96
N PRO A 44 -7.80 -17.48 11.05
CA PRO A 44 -9.24 -17.35 11.35
C PRO A 44 -10.03 -18.63 11.12
N SER A 45 -9.47 -19.69 10.55
CA SER A 45 -10.24 -20.86 10.14
C SER A 45 -9.72 -22.21 10.63
N THR A 46 -10.62 -23.18 10.66
CA THR A 46 -10.45 -24.56 11.13
C THR A 46 -9.93 -25.54 10.07
N ASN A 47 -9.30 -25.05 9.01
CA ASN A 47 -8.77 -25.91 7.95
C ASN A 47 -7.35 -26.37 8.29
N ASP A 48 -7.15 -27.70 8.27
CA ASP A 48 -5.87 -28.37 8.53
C ASP A 48 -4.90 -28.32 7.30
N GLU A 49 -5.05 -27.36 6.40
CA GLU A 49 -4.18 -27.23 5.24
C GLU A 49 -2.84 -26.58 5.61
N ALA A 50 -1.77 -27.10 5.01
CA ALA A 50 -0.42 -26.57 5.22
C ALA A 50 -0.31 -25.15 4.66
N ILE A 51 0.23 -24.25 5.48
CA ILE A 51 0.32 -22.82 5.19
C ILE A 51 1.78 -22.44 5.05
N ILE A 52 2.08 -21.62 4.07
CA ILE A 52 3.38 -20.97 3.96
C ILE A 52 3.37 -19.74 4.87
N GLY A 53 3.97 -19.87 6.04
CA GLY A 53 4.06 -18.78 7.01
C GLY A 53 5.16 -17.76 6.73
N VAL A 54 6.21 -18.16 5.96
CA VAL A 54 7.40 -17.34 5.78
C VAL A 54 8.25 -17.83 4.60
N ALA A 55 8.85 -16.91 3.85
CA ALA A 55 9.96 -17.20 2.94
C ALA A 55 11.29 -16.80 3.60
N ILE A 56 12.28 -17.67 3.50
CA ILE A 56 13.60 -17.46 4.06
C ILE A 56 14.66 -17.66 2.97
N SER A 57 15.58 -16.72 2.85
CA SER A 57 16.73 -16.79 1.95
C SER A 57 18.01 -16.52 2.73
N ASP A 58 19.07 -17.26 2.41
CA ASP A 58 20.44 -17.09 2.92
C ASP A 58 21.35 -16.72 1.77
N CYS A 59 21.93 -15.53 1.81
CA CYS A 59 22.61 -14.91 0.67
C CYS A 59 23.89 -14.17 1.06
N LEU A 60 24.72 -13.86 0.06
CA LEU A 60 25.90 -13.00 0.19
C LEU A 60 25.55 -11.52 0.02
N GLU A 61 24.56 -11.24 -0.81
CA GLU A 61 24.09 -9.88 -1.11
C GLU A 61 22.60 -9.76 -0.74
N ILE A 62 22.24 -8.70 -0.04
CA ILE A 62 20.88 -8.48 0.50
C ILE A 62 19.83 -8.45 -0.62
N GLU A 63 20.14 -7.78 -1.75
CA GLU A 63 19.24 -7.65 -2.89
C GLU A 63 18.91 -9.02 -3.50
N ASP A 64 19.90 -9.91 -3.59
CA ASP A 64 19.69 -11.27 -4.11
C ASP A 64 18.82 -12.08 -3.15
N GLY A 65 19.05 -11.95 -1.84
CA GLY A 65 18.23 -12.60 -0.82
C GLY A 65 16.77 -12.14 -0.84
N ILE A 66 16.54 -10.83 -0.96
CA ILE A 66 15.18 -10.29 -1.12
C ILE A 66 14.52 -10.84 -2.38
N ARG A 67 15.24 -10.83 -3.50
CA ARG A 67 14.74 -11.35 -4.79
C ARG A 67 14.38 -12.83 -4.71
N GLU A 68 15.23 -13.63 -4.10
CA GLU A 68 15.00 -15.06 -3.92
C GLU A 68 13.77 -15.32 -3.05
N ALA A 69 13.68 -14.69 -1.87
CA ALA A 69 12.54 -14.83 -0.97
C ALA A 69 11.22 -14.41 -1.64
N VAL A 70 11.22 -13.29 -2.38
CA VAL A 70 10.02 -12.82 -3.12
C VAL A 70 9.67 -13.77 -4.28
N THR A 71 10.68 -14.39 -4.92
CA THR A 71 10.46 -15.39 -5.99
C THR A 71 9.81 -16.65 -5.44
N ILE A 72 10.25 -17.11 -4.26
CA ILE A 72 9.60 -18.23 -3.56
C ILE A 72 8.14 -17.94 -3.30
N LEU A 73 7.83 -16.74 -2.76
CA LEU A 73 6.45 -16.32 -2.52
C LEU A 73 5.61 -16.30 -3.81
N ALA A 74 6.18 -15.81 -4.90
CA ALA A 74 5.49 -15.74 -6.19
C ALA A 74 5.22 -17.12 -6.80
N SER A 75 5.99 -18.15 -6.44
CA SER A 75 5.75 -19.52 -6.89
C SER A 75 4.69 -20.26 -6.09
N GLU A 76 4.48 -19.87 -4.85
CA GLU A 76 3.66 -20.61 -3.88
C GLU A 76 2.32 -19.93 -3.61
N ILE A 77 2.24 -18.60 -3.74
CA ILE A 77 1.04 -17.83 -3.41
C ILE A 77 0.32 -17.42 -4.70
N GLU A 78 -0.89 -17.93 -4.88
CA GLU A 78 -1.72 -17.58 -6.04
C GLU A 78 -2.03 -16.06 -6.04
N GLY A 79 -1.86 -15.43 -7.20
CA GLY A 79 -2.10 -13.99 -7.37
C GLY A 79 -0.93 -13.09 -6.94
N PHE A 80 0.10 -13.63 -6.28
CA PHE A 80 1.32 -12.89 -5.99
C PHE A 80 2.25 -12.91 -7.21
N ASN A 81 2.48 -11.74 -7.80
CA ASN A 81 3.29 -11.62 -9.01
C ASN A 81 4.55 -10.80 -8.75
N LEU A 82 5.66 -11.18 -9.36
CA LEU A 82 6.88 -10.40 -9.36
C LEU A 82 6.67 -9.05 -10.07
N ARG A 83 7.41 -8.03 -9.64
CA ARG A 83 7.34 -6.70 -10.25
C ARG A 83 7.60 -6.72 -11.75
N GLU A 84 8.54 -7.54 -12.20
CA GLU A 84 8.96 -7.66 -13.60
C GLU A 84 7.86 -8.25 -14.49
N THR A 85 6.92 -8.98 -13.92
CA THR A 85 5.78 -9.57 -14.62
C THR A 85 4.53 -8.70 -14.63
N LYS A 86 4.53 -7.60 -13.87
CA LYS A 86 3.40 -6.66 -13.78
C LYS A 86 3.49 -5.61 -14.87
N SER A 87 2.37 -5.35 -15.53
CA SER A 87 2.28 -4.19 -16.40
C SER A 87 2.32 -2.90 -15.58
N VAL A 88 3.06 -1.91 -16.05
CA VAL A 88 3.06 -0.58 -15.44
C VAL A 88 1.68 0.04 -15.68
N PRO A 89 0.97 0.50 -14.63
CA PRO A 89 -0.29 1.20 -14.80
C PRO A 89 -0.10 2.47 -15.62
N THR A 90 -1.00 2.71 -16.57
CA THR A 90 -0.89 3.83 -17.51
C THR A 90 -0.87 5.20 -16.84
N TYR A 91 -1.46 5.34 -15.65
CA TYR A 91 -1.45 6.62 -14.93
C TYR A 91 -0.05 7.08 -14.47
N TYR A 92 0.96 6.18 -14.42
CA TYR A 92 2.34 6.57 -14.13
C TYR A 92 2.99 7.45 -15.21
N ASP A 93 2.46 7.42 -16.42
CA ASP A 93 2.96 8.24 -17.53
C ASP A 93 2.39 9.67 -17.52
N TYR A 94 1.48 9.97 -16.59
CA TYR A 94 0.75 11.21 -16.56
C TYR A 94 0.91 11.97 -15.24
N LEU A 95 0.75 13.28 -15.32
CA LEU A 95 0.69 14.13 -14.13
C LEU A 95 -0.57 13.82 -13.32
N GLY A 96 -0.39 13.51 -12.05
CA GLY A 96 -1.47 13.42 -11.06
C GLY A 96 -1.41 14.56 -10.07
N TRP A 97 -2.52 14.82 -9.41
CA TRP A 97 -2.59 15.74 -8.29
C TRP A 97 -3.23 15.06 -7.07
N CYS A 98 -2.63 15.27 -5.89
CA CYS A 98 -3.15 14.84 -4.60
C CYS A 98 -3.53 16.07 -3.77
N THR A 99 -4.68 16.03 -3.11
CA THR A 99 -5.20 17.16 -2.34
C THR A 99 -4.47 17.39 -1.01
N TRP A 100 -3.69 16.41 -0.53
CA TRP A 100 -3.10 16.43 0.81
C TRP A 100 -2.26 17.67 1.11
N ASP A 101 -1.24 17.95 0.30
CA ASP A 101 -0.30 19.05 0.58
C ASP A 101 -0.91 20.45 0.50
N VAL A 102 -2.10 20.57 -0.13
CA VAL A 102 -2.80 21.85 -0.24
C VAL A 102 -3.78 22.05 0.89
N PHE A 103 -4.52 21.01 1.25
CA PHE A 103 -5.66 21.15 2.15
C PHE A 103 -5.53 20.36 3.45
N TYR A 104 -4.67 19.36 3.51
CA TYR A 104 -4.69 18.38 4.59
C TYR A 104 -6.12 17.87 4.81
N ARG A 105 -6.55 17.76 6.07
CA ARG A 105 -7.92 17.35 6.42
C ARG A 105 -8.99 18.41 6.18
N GLU A 106 -8.60 19.64 5.81
CA GLU A 106 -9.54 20.72 5.50
C GLU A 106 -10.02 20.71 4.04
N VAL A 107 -9.76 19.65 3.32
CA VAL A 107 -10.25 19.48 1.95
C VAL A 107 -11.78 19.61 1.91
N SER A 108 -12.28 20.32 0.90
CA SER A 108 -13.71 20.57 0.68
C SER A 108 -14.05 20.57 -0.79
N GLU A 109 -15.32 20.39 -1.12
CA GLU A 109 -15.82 20.48 -2.51
C GLU A 109 -15.42 21.80 -3.16
N ALA A 110 -15.64 22.91 -2.46
CA ALA A 110 -15.30 24.25 -2.96
C ALA A 110 -13.80 24.41 -3.21
N GLY A 111 -12.97 23.97 -2.24
CA GLY A 111 -11.50 24.04 -2.39
C GLY A 111 -10.98 23.21 -3.57
N VAL A 112 -11.51 22.01 -3.77
CA VAL A 112 -11.15 21.17 -4.93
C VAL A 112 -11.51 21.85 -6.24
N MET A 113 -12.71 22.41 -6.36
CA MET A 113 -13.15 23.11 -7.58
C MET A 113 -12.29 24.35 -7.85
N GLU A 114 -11.97 25.16 -6.82
CA GLU A 114 -11.07 26.31 -6.94
C GLU A 114 -9.67 25.89 -7.43
N ALA A 115 -9.11 24.80 -6.89
CA ALA A 115 -7.82 24.30 -7.34
C ALA A 115 -7.85 23.84 -8.81
N LEU A 116 -8.93 23.18 -9.23
CA LEU A 116 -9.11 22.77 -10.63
C LEU A 116 -9.24 23.98 -11.57
N ASP A 117 -9.94 25.06 -11.14
CA ASP A 117 -9.98 26.32 -11.88
C ASP A 117 -8.60 26.94 -12.07
N VAL A 118 -7.77 26.96 -11.00
CA VAL A 118 -6.38 27.46 -11.06
C VAL A 118 -5.56 26.61 -12.04
N PHE A 119 -5.70 25.28 -12.04
CA PHE A 119 -5.01 24.44 -13.01
C PHE A 119 -5.42 24.78 -14.44
N LYS A 120 -6.71 24.95 -14.69
CA LYS A 120 -7.26 25.30 -16.00
C LYS A 120 -6.73 26.67 -16.48
N GLU A 121 -6.75 27.68 -15.62
CA GLU A 121 -6.23 29.02 -15.93
C GLU A 121 -4.74 29.02 -16.27
N ARG A 122 -3.97 28.15 -15.60
CA ARG A 122 -2.52 28.02 -15.80
C ARG A 122 -2.12 27.05 -16.91
N GLY A 123 -3.09 26.41 -17.56
CA GLY A 123 -2.85 25.41 -18.59
C GLY A 123 -2.21 24.12 -18.07
N VAL A 124 -2.36 23.81 -16.78
CA VAL A 124 -1.93 22.56 -16.18
C VAL A 124 -3.10 21.57 -16.21
N LYS A 125 -2.88 20.40 -16.77
CA LYS A 125 -3.90 19.37 -16.90
C LYS A 125 -3.50 18.09 -16.17
N PRO A 126 -3.91 17.89 -14.90
CA PRO A 126 -3.77 16.61 -14.23
C PRO A 126 -4.62 15.55 -14.95
N TYR A 127 -4.05 14.39 -15.17
CA TYR A 127 -4.78 13.26 -15.76
C TYR A 127 -5.67 12.55 -14.74
N TYR A 128 -5.23 12.55 -13.46
CA TYR A 128 -6.01 12.00 -12.36
C TYR A 128 -5.84 12.85 -11.10
N MET A 129 -6.80 12.72 -10.21
CA MET A 129 -6.78 13.35 -8.89
C MET A 129 -6.96 12.30 -7.80
N ILE A 130 -6.22 12.46 -6.72
CA ILE A 130 -6.39 11.72 -5.48
C ILE A 130 -7.04 12.67 -4.48
N LEU A 131 -8.27 12.35 -4.07
CA LEU A 131 -8.90 12.99 -2.92
C LEU A 131 -8.41 12.28 -1.66
N ASP A 132 -7.53 12.92 -0.92
CA ASP A 132 -6.89 12.38 0.27
C ASP A 132 -7.78 12.54 1.52
N ASP A 133 -7.27 12.20 2.70
CA ASP A 133 -7.99 12.25 3.98
C ASP A 133 -8.68 13.59 4.23
N GLY A 134 -9.81 13.55 4.95
CA GLY A 134 -10.59 14.72 5.32
C GLY A 134 -11.96 14.85 4.63
N TRP A 135 -12.29 13.94 3.68
CA TRP A 135 -13.59 13.90 3.04
C TRP A 135 -14.60 12.99 3.75
N GLN A 136 -14.08 12.03 4.51
CA GLN A 136 -14.88 11.00 5.17
C GLN A 136 -15.67 11.59 6.34
N ASP A 137 -16.81 10.99 6.66
CA ASP A 137 -17.52 11.23 7.91
C ASP A 137 -16.79 10.55 9.08
N VAL A 138 -16.21 11.37 9.96
CA VAL A 138 -15.41 10.90 11.10
C VAL A 138 -16.00 11.37 12.42
N LYS A 139 -15.88 10.50 13.41
CA LYS A 139 -16.23 10.80 14.79
C LYS A 139 -14.95 11.10 15.58
N ASP A 140 -14.97 12.21 16.31
CA ASP A 140 -13.86 12.61 17.21
C ASP A 140 -12.49 12.70 16.53
N GLU A 141 -12.44 13.03 15.22
CA GLU A 141 -11.24 13.18 14.38
C GLU A 141 -10.39 11.91 14.21
N LEU A 142 -10.71 10.81 14.89
CA LEU A 142 -9.88 9.59 14.94
C LEU A 142 -10.57 8.35 14.39
N TYR A 143 -11.89 8.32 14.41
CA TYR A 143 -12.65 7.14 14.04
C TYR A 143 -13.57 7.42 12.87
N LEU A 144 -13.52 6.57 11.86
CA LEU A 144 -14.46 6.61 10.76
C LEU A 144 -15.87 6.31 11.32
N ASN A 145 -16.79 7.24 11.14
CA ASN A 145 -18.19 7.06 11.51
C ASN A 145 -18.95 6.30 10.41
N ASP A 146 -18.72 6.71 9.15
CA ASP A 146 -19.28 6.04 7.98
C ASP A 146 -18.34 6.23 6.77
N ILE A 147 -18.57 5.45 5.70
CA ILE A 147 -17.86 5.52 4.42
C ILE A 147 -18.44 6.60 3.48
N TYR A 148 -19.33 7.44 3.97
CA TYR A 148 -19.89 8.57 3.22
C TYR A 148 -19.07 9.85 3.40
N GLU A 149 -19.30 10.77 2.51
CA GLU A 149 -18.73 12.12 2.57
C GLU A 149 -19.33 12.94 3.73
N ASN A 150 -18.50 13.79 4.33
CA ASN A 150 -18.92 14.73 5.37
C ASN A 150 -19.55 16.01 4.78
N GLU A 151 -19.97 16.92 5.65
CA GLU A 151 -20.65 18.18 5.31
C GLU A 151 -19.85 19.13 4.41
N LYS A 152 -18.51 18.96 4.30
CA LYS A 152 -17.66 19.76 3.40
C LYS A 152 -17.86 19.41 1.93
N PHE A 153 -18.63 18.37 1.64
CA PHE A 153 -18.98 17.89 0.29
C PHE A 153 -20.50 17.86 0.10
N PRO A 154 -21.17 19.03 0.12
CA PRO A 154 -22.63 19.12 0.15
C PRO A 154 -23.32 18.57 -1.11
N SER A 155 -22.63 18.53 -2.25
CA SER A 155 -23.17 17.95 -3.49
C SER A 155 -22.92 16.44 -3.63
N GLY A 156 -22.11 15.88 -2.74
CA GLY A 156 -21.64 14.50 -2.76
C GLY A 156 -20.48 14.25 -3.71
N LEU A 157 -19.65 13.25 -3.38
CA LEU A 157 -18.46 12.90 -4.17
C LEU A 157 -18.78 12.52 -5.61
N LYS A 158 -19.91 11.87 -5.84
CA LYS A 158 -20.36 11.52 -7.20
C LYS A 158 -20.51 12.77 -8.08
N THR A 159 -21.13 13.80 -7.54
CA THR A 159 -21.33 15.07 -8.26
C THR A 159 -20.02 15.80 -8.50
N LEU A 160 -19.14 15.83 -7.49
CA LEU A 160 -17.81 16.41 -7.62
C LEU A 160 -16.99 15.73 -8.73
N VAL A 161 -16.94 14.39 -8.72
CA VAL A 161 -16.23 13.61 -9.75
C VAL A 161 -16.81 13.87 -11.14
N GLN A 162 -18.14 13.96 -11.27
CA GLN A 162 -18.78 14.24 -12.55
C GLN A 162 -18.40 15.63 -13.05
N LYS A 163 -18.52 16.66 -12.23
CA LYS A 163 -18.11 18.03 -12.59
C LYS A 163 -16.63 18.10 -12.97
N ALA A 164 -15.74 17.47 -12.19
CA ALA A 164 -14.33 17.46 -12.49
C ALA A 164 -14.04 16.87 -13.89
N LYS A 165 -14.71 15.78 -14.26
CA LYS A 165 -14.57 15.15 -15.59
C LYS A 165 -15.17 15.98 -16.72
N GLU A 166 -16.32 16.61 -16.52
CA GLU A 166 -17.03 17.37 -17.56
C GLU A 166 -16.35 18.73 -17.84
N GLU A 167 -15.86 19.39 -16.81
CA GLU A 167 -15.35 20.77 -16.91
C GLU A 167 -13.84 20.84 -17.13
N TYR A 168 -13.09 19.83 -16.64
CA TYR A 168 -11.61 19.86 -16.67
C TYR A 168 -11.00 18.69 -17.47
N GLY A 169 -11.73 17.64 -17.80
CA GLY A 169 -11.35 16.53 -18.68
C GLY A 169 -10.60 15.45 -18.00
#